data_91f17d60a5dc666ba127b4c1439fac11
#
_entry.id   91f17d60a5dc666ba127b4c1439fac11
#
_cell.length_a   1.000
_cell.length_b   1.000
_cell.length_c   1.000
_cell.angle_alpha   90.00
_cell.angle_beta   90.00
_cell.angle_gamma   90.00
#
_symmetry.space_group_name_H-M   'P 1'
#
loop_
_entity.id
_entity.type
_entity.pdbx_description
1 polymer ?
#
loop_
_entity_poly.entity_id
_entity_poly.type
_entity_poly.pdbx_seq_one_letter_code
_entity_poly.pdbx_strand_id
1 'polypeptide(L)' 'MKDRVEKTLNLIRPQLQADGGNVDLVDVDDEGIVSVRLTGACAGCPMSTMTLKMGIERLLLREVPEVKSVQSV' A
#
# COMPACT_ATOMS: atom_id res chain seq x y z
N MET A 1 3.99 -14.66 -0.17
CA MET A 1 3.97 -13.30 0.39
C MET A 1 3.16 -12.33 -0.48
N LYS A 2 3.37 -12.34 -1.78
CA LYS A 2 2.67 -11.42 -2.69
C LYS A 2 1.14 -11.53 -2.61
N ASP A 3 0.61 -12.74 -2.58
CA ASP A 3 -0.84 -12.96 -2.50
C ASP A 3 -1.45 -12.41 -1.22
N ARG A 4 -0.73 -12.56 -0.11
CA ARG A 4 -1.18 -12.06 1.18
C ARG A 4 -1.13 -10.54 1.22
N VAL A 5 -0.10 -9.94 0.62
CA VAL A 5 0.03 -8.49 0.50
C VAL A 5 -1.14 -7.95 -0.33
N GLU A 6 -1.43 -8.59 -1.45
CA GLU A 6 -2.52 -8.17 -2.33
C GLU A 6 -3.88 -8.26 -1.63
N LYS A 7 -4.12 -9.34 -0.88
CA LYS A 7 -5.35 -9.46 -0.09
C LYS A 7 -5.48 -8.32 0.91
N THR A 8 -4.38 -7.99 1.58
CA THR A 8 -4.37 -6.90 2.55
C THR A 8 -4.67 -5.57 1.88
N LEU A 9 -4.07 -5.32 0.72
CA LEU A 9 -4.36 -4.10 -0.04
C LEU A 9 -5.82 -4.04 -0.47
N ASN A 10 -6.43 -5.16 -0.80
CA ASN A 10 -7.85 -5.21 -1.17
C ASN A 10 -8.77 -4.79 -0.02
N LEU A 11 -8.33 -4.90 1.22
CA LEU A 11 -9.12 -4.46 2.37
C LEU A 11 -9.21 -2.93 2.45
N ILE A 12 -8.20 -2.23 1.96
CA ILE A 12 -8.16 -0.76 2.04
C ILE A 12 -8.57 -0.08 0.73
N ARG A 13 -8.61 -0.80 -0.39
CA ARG A 13 -8.99 -0.22 -1.68
C ARG A 13 -10.35 0.45 -1.69
N PRO A 14 -11.42 -0.16 -1.12
CA PRO A 14 -12.72 0.52 -1.11
C PRO A 14 -12.69 1.88 -0.41
N GLN A 15 -11.93 1.99 0.66
CA GLN A 15 -11.79 3.26 1.38
C GLN A 15 -11.04 4.29 0.54
N LEU A 16 -9.98 3.88 -0.12
CA LEU A 16 -9.22 4.76 -1.01
C LEU A 16 -10.05 5.19 -2.21
N GLN A 17 -10.81 4.28 -2.79
CA GLN A 17 -11.68 4.57 -3.93
C GLN A 17 -12.80 5.55 -3.56
N ALA A 18 -13.29 5.47 -2.33
CA ALA A 18 -14.29 6.42 -1.84
C ALA A 18 -13.73 7.84 -1.78
N ASP A 19 -12.42 7.98 -1.57
CA ASP A 19 -11.74 9.26 -1.57
C ASP A 19 -11.23 9.67 -2.96
N GLY A 20 -11.55 8.89 -3.99
CA GLY A 20 -11.15 9.18 -5.36
C GLY A 20 -9.76 8.67 -5.73
N GLY A 21 -9.15 7.85 -4.88
CA GLY A 21 -7.83 7.29 -5.14
C GLY A 21 -7.82 5.77 -5.23
N ASN A 22 -6.64 5.20 -5.37
CA ASN A 22 -6.47 3.75 -5.39
C ASN A 22 -4.99 3.41 -5.10
N VAL A 23 -4.73 2.14 -4.86
CA VAL A 23 -3.37 1.63 -4.69
C VAL A 23 -3.20 0.37 -5.53
N ASP A 24 -2.08 0.29 -6.25
CA ASP A 24 -1.74 -0.87 -7.04
C ASP A 24 -0.45 -1.49 -6.48
N LEU A 25 -0.44 -2.82 -6.41
CA LEU A 25 0.76 -3.56 -6.05
C LEU A 25 1.67 -3.65 -7.27
N VAL A 26 2.87 -3.09 -7.16
CA VAL A 26 3.86 -3.11 -8.24
C VAL A 26 4.76 -4.32 -8.10
N ASP A 27 5.30 -4.54 -6.90
CA ASP A 27 6.22 -5.65 -6.67
C ASP A 27 6.38 -5.93 -5.17
N VAL A 28 6.83 -7.13 -4.88
CA VAL A 28 7.23 -7.54 -3.52
C VAL A 28 8.54 -8.29 -3.67
N ASP A 29 9.61 -7.77 -3.08
CA ASP A 29 10.89 -8.43 -3.22
C ASP A 29 11.14 -9.43 -2.09
N ASP A 30 12.21 -10.21 -2.24
CA ASP A 30 12.54 -11.29 -1.30
C ASP A 30 12.95 -10.77 0.07
N GLU A 31 13.30 -9.51 0.16
CA GLU A 31 13.70 -8.88 1.43
C GLU A 31 12.50 -8.35 2.21
N GLY A 32 11.30 -8.47 1.66
CA GLY A 32 10.09 -8.00 2.31
C GLY A 32 9.77 -6.55 2.03
N ILE A 33 10.33 -5.97 0.99
CA ILE A 33 10.04 -4.60 0.56
C ILE A 33 8.89 -4.64 -0.45
N VAL A 34 7.80 -3.98 -0.11
CA VAL A 34 6.61 -3.91 -0.95
C VAL A 34 6.61 -2.58 -1.70
N SER A 35 6.51 -2.66 -3.01
CA SER A 35 6.42 -1.48 -3.87
C SER A 35 4.97 -1.31 -4.30
N VAL A 36 4.41 -0.15 -4.02
CA VAL A 36 3.03 0.17 -4.38
C VAL A 36 3.00 1.47 -5.18
N ARG A 37 1.95 1.63 -5.97
CA ARG A 37 1.70 2.86 -6.71
C ARG A 37 0.36 3.43 -6.27
N LEU A 38 0.38 4.64 -5.78
CA LEU A 38 -0.85 5.37 -5.44
C LEU A 38 -1.32 6.11 -6.68
N THR A 39 -2.63 6.07 -6.94
CA THR A 39 -3.24 6.67 -8.13
C THR A 39 -4.43 7.53 -7.73
N GLY A 40 -4.91 8.35 -8.68
CA GLY A 40 -6.04 9.25 -8.46
C GLY A 40 -5.70 10.34 -7.47
N ALA A 41 -6.64 10.67 -6.60
CA ALA A 41 -6.47 11.72 -5.59
C ALA A 41 -5.33 11.42 -4.62
N CYS A 42 -5.03 10.14 -4.39
CA CYS A 42 -3.94 9.73 -3.49
C CYS A 42 -2.56 10.12 -4.05
N ALA A 43 -2.42 10.19 -5.36
CA ALA A 43 -1.15 10.55 -6.00
C ALA A 43 -0.94 12.07 -6.07
N GLY A 44 -2.00 12.85 -5.94
CA GLY A 44 -1.96 14.29 -6.14
C GLY A 44 -1.56 15.12 -4.92
N CYS A 45 -1.49 14.52 -3.75
CA CYS A 45 -1.22 15.25 -2.51
C CYS A 45 -0.04 14.61 -1.77
N PRO A 46 1.13 15.26 -1.70
CA PRO A 46 2.29 14.67 -1.05
C PRO A 46 2.07 14.28 0.40
N MET A 47 1.36 15.10 1.16
CA MET A 47 1.08 14.80 2.57
C MET A 47 0.15 13.59 2.71
N SER A 48 -0.89 13.54 1.88
CA SER A 48 -1.80 12.41 1.87
C SER A 48 -1.08 11.13 1.46
N THR A 49 -0.16 11.22 0.49
CA THR A 49 0.63 10.10 0.04
C THR A 49 1.47 9.53 1.18
N MET A 50 2.13 10.39 1.96
CA MET A 50 2.91 9.94 3.11
C MET A 50 2.03 9.28 4.18
N THR A 51 0.91 9.88 4.50
CA THR A 51 -0.03 9.34 5.49
C THR A 51 -0.56 7.99 5.06
N LEU A 52 -0.95 7.86 3.80
CA LEU A 52 -1.44 6.60 3.25
C LEU A 52 -0.35 5.54 3.24
N LYS A 53 0.85 5.91 2.84
CA LYS A 53 1.98 4.98 2.85
C LYS A 53 2.24 4.43 4.24
N MET A 54 2.22 5.29 5.26
CA MET A 54 2.43 4.85 6.64
C MET A 54 1.30 3.94 7.12
N GLY A 55 0.06 4.25 6.77
CA GLY A 55 -1.08 3.43 7.11
C GLY A 55 -1.03 2.06 6.43
N ILE A 56 -0.67 2.04 5.15
CA ILE A 56 -0.51 0.81 4.39
C ILE A 56 0.63 -0.03 4.99
N GLU A 57 1.75 0.60 5.30
CA GLU A 57 2.88 -0.09 5.90
C GLU A 57 2.52 -0.74 7.22
N ARG A 58 1.85 0.00 8.10
CA ARG A 58 1.41 -0.54 9.39
C ARG A 58 0.48 -1.73 9.21
N LEU A 59 -0.47 -1.62 8.30
CA LEU A 59 -1.41 -2.69 8.04
C LEU A 59 -0.70 -3.92 7.49
N LEU A 60 0.21 -3.74 6.54
CA LEU A 60 0.97 -4.84 5.96
C LEU A 60 1.89 -5.50 6.99
N LEU A 61 2.56 -4.72 7.81
CA LEU A 61 3.41 -5.26 8.87
C LEU A 61 2.61 -6.10 9.86
N ARG A 62 1.38 -5.70 10.12
CA ARG A 62 0.49 -6.41 11.03
C ARG A 62 -0.03 -7.72 10.41
N GLU A 63 -0.48 -7.66 9.15
CA GLU A 63 -1.12 -8.80 8.48
C GLU A 63 -0.12 -9.74 7.84
N VAL A 64 1.02 -9.23 7.41
CA VAL A 64 2.07 -10.00 6.74
C VAL A 64 3.39 -9.72 7.44
N PRO A 65 3.75 -10.50 8.47
CA PRO A 65 4.97 -10.25 9.26
C PRO A 65 6.26 -10.26 8.44
N GLU A 66 6.26 -10.90 7.28
CA GLU A 66 7.43 -10.96 6.40
C GLU A 66 7.73 -9.62 5.74
N VAL A 67 6.76 -8.71 5.68
CA VAL A 67 6.96 -7.38 5.13
C VAL A 67 7.82 -6.54 6.08
N LYS A 68 8.85 -5.90 5.55
CA LYS A 68 9.73 -5.03 6.32
C LYS A 68 9.42 -3.57 6.12
N SER A 69 9.12 -3.19 4.87
CA SER A 69 8.79 -1.81 4.56
C SER A 69 7.94 -1.73 3.32
N VAL A 70 7.35 -0.56 3.10
CA VAL A 70 6.54 -0.26 1.92
C VAL A 70 7.10 1.00 1.28
N GLN A 71 7.25 0.98 -0.03
CA GLN A 71 7.68 2.16 -0.78
C GLN A 71 6.65 2.51 -1.85
N SER A 72 6.51 3.79 -2.09
CA SER A 72 5.67 4.32 -3.17
C SER A 72 6.53 4.58 -4.39
N VAL A 73 6.12 4.07 -5.53
CA VAL A 73 6.87 4.23 -6.80
C VAL A 73 6.06 4.98 -7.85
#